data_992c98119733e435384ce80e11826eba
#
_entry.id   992c98119733e435384ce80e11826eba
#
_cell.length_a   1.000
_cell.length_b   1.000
_cell.length_c   1.000
_cell.angle_alpha   90.00
_cell.angle_beta   90.00
_cell.angle_gamma   90.00
#
_symmetry.space_group_name_H-M   'P 1'
#
loop_
_entity.id
_entity.type
_entity.pdbx_description
1 polymer ?
#
loop_
_entity_poly.entity_id
_entity_poly.type
_entity_poly.pdbx_seq_one_letter_code
_entity_poly.pdbx_strand_id
1 'polypeptide(L)'
;MSAPKSKAKRVSWLTVLLTRLKFLIDGELAHLLTVNQSKRPWHMPIIAAITISFPVFVGAYFEALPSGIKASLGAMVILNLPLIGKLPYRLVTLMAWGFAMSLCFAFGLVAQQVPIVRLPVFMLIAFGVVMFGRYYRQPPPAGLFVMMAGALALFIPLPLEKIMSATGLVMLG
;
A
#
# COMPACT_ATOMS: atom_id res chain seq x y z
N MET A 1 -51.30 -5.03 45.46
CA MET A 1 -49.85 -5.42 45.62
C MET A 1 -49.45 -6.17 44.39
N SER A 2 -48.82 -5.50 43.43
CA SER A 2 -48.24 -6.17 42.25
C SER A 2 -47.24 -5.27 41.60
N ALA A 3 -45.96 -5.51 41.82
CA ALA A 3 -44.82 -5.25 40.98
C ALA A 3 -43.69 -6.12 41.52
N PRO A 4 -42.87 -6.73 40.72
CA PRO A 4 -41.98 -6.15 39.73
C PRO A 4 -41.67 -7.10 38.54
N LYS A 5 -42.29 -6.91 37.39
CA LYS A 5 -41.95 -7.65 36.16
C LYS A 5 -40.92 -6.92 35.27
N SER A 6 -40.53 -5.69 35.62
CA SER A 6 -39.66 -4.85 34.75
C SER A 6 -38.17 -5.18 34.83
N LYS A 7 -37.65 -5.62 35.97
CA LYS A 7 -36.18 -5.90 36.11
C LYS A 7 -35.71 -7.17 35.41
N ALA A 8 -36.53 -8.21 35.34
CA ALA A 8 -36.16 -9.47 34.70
C ALA A 8 -35.96 -9.34 33.16
N LYS A 9 -36.73 -8.45 32.52
CA LYS A 9 -36.64 -8.26 31.06
C LYS A 9 -35.39 -7.49 30.64
N ARG A 10 -34.87 -6.56 31.47
CA ARG A 10 -33.63 -5.82 31.21
C ARG A 10 -32.40 -6.70 31.35
N VAL A 11 -32.38 -7.61 32.33
CA VAL A 11 -31.25 -8.53 32.52
C VAL A 11 -31.13 -9.51 31.35
N SER A 12 -32.24 -9.98 30.78
CA SER A 12 -32.29 -10.87 29.64
C SER A 12 -31.72 -10.22 28.36
N TRP A 13 -32.00 -8.94 28.13
CA TRP A 13 -31.45 -8.22 26.97
C TRP A 13 -29.94 -7.97 27.06
N LEU A 14 -29.45 -7.65 28.25
CA LEU A 14 -28.04 -7.43 28.51
C LEU A 14 -27.23 -8.74 28.35
N THR A 15 -27.74 -9.86 28.83
CA THR A 15 -27.09 -11.15 28.65
C THR A 15 -27.07 -11.58 27.19
N VAL A 16 -28.14 -11.37 26.44
CA VAL A 16 -28.18 -11.65 24.99
C VAL A 16 -27.21 -10.74 24.22
N LEU A 17 -27.14 -9.46 24.56
CA LEU A 17 -26.21 -8.50 23.96
C LEU A 17 -24.74 -8.88 24.26
N LEU A 18 -24.45 -9.19 25.52
CA LEU A 18 -23.09 -9.61 25.93
C LEU A 18 -22.66 -10.92 25.26
N THR A 19 -23.58 -11.88 25.13
CA THR A 19 -23.29 -13.15 24.46
C THR A 19 -23.08 -12.93 22.96
N ARG A 20 -23.86 -12.06 22.31
CA ARG A 20 -23.65 -11.66 20.91
C ARG A 20 -22.33 -10.93 20.70
N LEU A 21 -22.01 -9.98 21.60
CA LEU A 21 -20.73 -9.25 21.55
C LEU A 21 -19.54 -10.19 21.74
N LYS A 22 -19.65 -11.11 22.70
CA LYS A 22 -18.61 -12.11 22.95
C LYS A 22 -18.41 -13.04 21.74
N PHE A 23 -19.48 -13.49 21.11
CA PHE A 23 -19.42 -14.32 19.92
C PHE A 23 -18.79 -13.58 18.72
N LEU A 24 -19.08 -12.29 18.54
CA LEU A 24 -18.45 -11.44 17.52
C LEU A 24 -16.98 -11.22 17.81
N ILE A 25 -16.63 -10.92 19.06
CA ILE A 25 -15.23 -10.68 19.46
C ILE A 25 -14.41 -11.97 19.36
N ASP A 26 -14.94 -13.10 19.80
CA ASP A 26 -14.23 -14.39 19.73
C ASP A 26 -14.06 -14.86 18.27
N GLY A 27 -15.06 -14.60 17.40
CA GLY A 27 -14.97 -14.89 15.97
C GLY A 27 -13.93 -14.03 15.25
N GLU A 28 -13.94 -12.72 15.49
CA GLU A 28 -12.98 -11.78 14.92
C GLU A 28 -11.56 -12.01 15.46
N LEU A 29 -11.41 -12.25 16.78
CA LEU A 29 -10.13 -12.58 17.39
C LEU A 29 -9.59 -13.92 16.90
N ALA A 30 -10.42 -14.94 16.72
CA ALA A 30 -10.01 -16.20 16.13
C ALA A 30 -9.51 -16.01 14.68
N HIS A 31 -10.15 -15.14 13.89
CA HIS A 31 -9.70 -14.78 12.54
C HIS A 31 -8.39 -13.99 12.54
N LEU A 32 -8.19 -13.09 13.50
CA LEU A 32 -6.94 -12.33 13.65
C LEU A 32 -5.79 -13.21 14.16
N LEU A 33 -6.10 -14.19 15.01
CA LEU A 33 -5.12 -15.12 15.56
C LEU A 33 -4.84 -16.33 14.65
N THR A 34 -5.66 -16.58 13.63
CA THR A 34 -5.29 -17.52 12.57
C THR A 34 -4.13 -16.95 11.77
N VAL A 35 -2.92 -17.26 12.23
CA VAL A 35 -1.69 -16.98 11.49
C VAL A 35 -1.78 -17.74 10.16
N ASN A 36 -2.21 -17.01 9.13
CA ASN A 36 -2.23 -17.55 7.77
C ASN A 36 -0.78 -17.86 7.40
N GLN A 37 -0.43 -19.15 7.33
CA GLN A 37 0.92 -19.55 6.96
C GLN A 37 1.22 -19.04 5.56
N SER A 38 1.88 -17.89 5.51
CA SER A 38 2.33 -17.30 4.25
C SER A 38 3.29 -18.27 3.58
N LYS A 39 2.99 -18.68 2.35
CA LYS A 39 3.92 -19.46 1.51
C LYS A 39 5.16 -18.65 1.09
N ARG A 40 5.29 -17.42 1.57
CA ARG A 40 6.46 -16.57 1.29
C ARG A 40 7.62 -16.96 2.19
N PRO A 41 8.81 -17.23 1.63
CA PRO A 41 9.99 -17.58 2.41
C PRO A 41 10.44 -16.39 3.28
N TRP A 42 10.93 -16.67 4.46
CA TRP A 42 11.30 -15.67 5.47
C TRP A 42 12.40 -14.68 5.04
N HIS A 43 13.21 -15.03 4.05
CA HIS A 43 14.24 -14.11 3.53
C HIS A 43 13.65 -12.94 2.71
N MET A 44 12.44 -13.08 2.15
CA MET A 44 11.81 -12.01 1.34
C MET A 44 11.57 -10.71 2.11
N PRO A 45 10.97 -10.71 3.32
CA PRO A 45 10.82 -9.48 4.10
C PRO A 45 12.15 -8.82 4.44
N ILE A 46 13.18 -9.61 4.70
CA ILE A 46 14.52 -9.11 5.04
C ILE A 46 15.15 -8.41 3.83
N ILE A 47 15.11 -9.06 2.66
CA ILE A 47 15.60 -8.46 1.43
C ILE A 47 14.84 -7.17 1.11
N ALA A 48 13.51 -7.17 1.23
CA ALA A 48 12.71 -5.99 1.00
C ALA A 48 13.06 -4.85 1.98
N ALA A 49 13.23 -5.16 3.26
CA ALA A 49 13.62 -4.18 4.27
C ALA A 49 14.98 -3.54 3.94
N ILE A 50 15.98 -4.34 3.57
CA ILE A 50 17.32 -3.87 3.18
C ILE A 50 17.22 -2.99 1.94
N THR A 51 16.52 -3.46 0.90
CA THR A 51 16.40 -2.73 -0.39
C THR A 51 15.70 -1.38 -0.21
N ILE A 52 14.65 -1.31 0.60
CA ILE A 52 13.90 -0.06 0.85
C ILE A 52 14.70 0.89 1.74
N SER A 53 15.44 0.37 2.74
CA SER A 53 16.22 1.19 3.65
C SER A 53 17.50 1.74 3.03
N PHE A 54 18.10 1.02 2.08
CA PHE A 54 19.37 1.39 1.47
C PHE A 54 19.39 2.80 0.87
N PRO A 55 18.43 3.22 0.01
CA PRO A 55 18.40 4.58 -0.54
C PRO A 55 18.25 5.65 0.53
N VAL A 56 17.52 5.36 1.62
CA VAL A 56 17.36 6.30 2.75
C VAL A 56 18.68 6.48 3.48
N PHE A 57 19.41 5.39 3.73
CA PHE A 57 20.74 5.46 4.35
C PHE A 57 21.72 6.27 3.51
N VAL A 58 21.74 6.00 2.20
CA VAL A 58 22.59 6.77 1.26
C VAL A 58 22.20 8.25 1.26
N GLY A 59 20.89 8.55 1.21
CA GLY A 59 20.38 9.92 1.28
C GLY A 59 20.74 10.63 2.60
N ALA A 60 20.69 9.92 3.72
CA ALA A 60 21.09 10.45 5.02
C ALA A 60 22.59 10.73 5.08
N TYR A 61 23.42 9.86 4.55
CA TYR A 61 24.88 10.02 4.51
C TYR A 61 25.30 11.24 3.67
N PHE A 62 24.62 11.54 2.57
CA PHE A 62 24.91 12.69 1.71
C PHE A 62 24.09 13.95 2.08
N GLU A 63 23.49 14.00 3.24
CA GLU A 63 22.61 15.11 3.70
C GLU A 63 21.45 15.42 2.74
N ALA A 64 21.12 14.46 1.87
CA ALA A 64 20.07 14.55 0.85
C ALA A 64 18.87 13.63 1.19
N LEU A 65 18.47 13.60 2.47
CA LEU A 65 17.39 12.75 3.00
C LEU A 65 16.10 12.78 2.17
N PRO A 66 15.60 13.96 1.69
CA PRO A 66 14.40 14.00 0.86
C PRO A 66 14.54 13.24 -0.46
N SER A 67 15.75 13.18 -1.01
CA SER A 67 16.05 12.42 -2.23
C SER A 67 16.10 10.92 -1.96
N GLY A 68 16.68 10.51 -0.83
CA GLY A 68 16.71 9.13 -0.37
C GLY A 68 15.31 8.56 -0.14
N ILE A 69 14.40 9.35 0.46
CA ILE A 69 13.01 8.96 0.67
C ILE A 69 12.28 8.75 -0.67
N LYS A 70 12.50 9.62 -1.67
CA LYS A 70 11.88 9.44 -3.00
C LYS A 70 12.40 8.19 -3.69
N ALA A 71 13.69 7.90 -3.62
CA ALA A 71 14.27 6.66 -4.15
C ALA A 71 13.73 5.43 -3.41
N SER A 72 13.52 5.48 -2.08
CA SER A 72 12.96 4.36 -1.34
C SER A 72 11.52 4.02 -1.74
N LEU A 73 10.73 5.01 -2.21
CA LEU A 73 9.42 4.74 -2.79
C LEU A 73 9.53 3.84 -4.02
N GLY A 74 10.51 4.08 -4.88
CA GLY A 74 10.81 3.21 -6.03
C GLY A 74 11.20 1.80 -5.60
N ALA A 75 12.06 1.68 -4.60
CA ALA A 75 12.50 0.40 -4.06
C ALA A 75 11.34 -0.48 -3.52
N MET A 76 10.19 0.11 -3.14
CA MET A 76 9.00 -0.65 -2.72
C MET A 76 8.43 -1.56 -3.81
N VAL A 77 8.80 -1.37 -5.06
CA VAL A 77 8.41 -2.25 -6.18
C VAL A 77 8.83 -3.70 -5.94
N ILE A 78 9.90 -3.94 -5.18
CA ILE A 78 10.35 -5.29 -4.84
C ILE A 78 9.28 -6.12 -4.12
N LEU A 79 8.35 -5.47 -3.42
CA LEU A 79 7.22 -6.13 -2.75
C LEU A 79 6.23 -6.75 -3.76
N ASN A 80 6.24 -6.28 -5.00
CA ASN A 80 5.42 -6.78 -6.10
C ASN A 80 6.11 -7.91 -6.89
N LEU A 81 7.29 -8.39 -6.44
CA LEU A 81 8.02 -9.46 -7.11
C LEU A 81 7.20 -10.76 -7.10
N PRO A 82 6.86 -11.34 -8.27
CA PRO A 82 6.17 -12.62 -8.32
C PRO A 82 7.08 -13.73 -7.79
N LEU A 83 6.52 -14.58 -6.90
CA LEU A 83 7.26 -15.70 -6.30
C LEU A 83 7.43 -16.87 -7.27
N ILE A 84 6.51 -17.01 -8.23
CA ILE A 84 6.41 -18.12 -9.17
C ILE A 84 6.73 -17.63 -10.57
N GLY A 85 7.54 -18.37 -11.31
CA GLY A 85 7.87 -18.08 -12.69
C GLY A 85 9.37 -18.10 -12.98
N LYS A 86 9.71 -18.15 -14.28
CA LYS A 86 11.11 -18.09 -14.76
C LYS A 86 11.71 -16.70 -14.47
N LEU A 87 13.01 -16.66 -14.26
CA LEU A 87 13.74 -15.42 -13.97
C LEU A 87 13.42 -14.24 -14.92
N PRO A 88 13.41 -14.44 -16.25
CA PRO A 88 13.10 -13.33 -17.18
C PRO A 88 11.67 -12.78 -16.97
N TYR A 89 10.67 -13.62 -16.73
CA TYR A 89 9.33 -13.17 -16.43
C TYR A 89 9.26 -12.32 -15.16
N ARG A 90 9.99 -12.73 -14.12
CA ARG A 90 10.06 -11.99 -12.84
C ARG A 90 10.69 -10.61 -13.03
N LEU A 91 11.78 -10.52 -13.81
CA LEU A 91 12.46 -9.26 -14.10
C LEU A 91 11.58 -8.32 -14.92
N VAL A 92 10.96 -8.83 -16.00
CA VAL A 92 10.04 -8.03 -16.83
C VAL A 92 8.86 -7.50 -15.99
N THR A 93 8.28 -8.34 -15.13
CA THR A 93 7.18 -7.93 -14.26
C THR A 93 7.63 -6.87 -13.27
N LEU A 94 8.81 -7.02 -12.66
CA LEU A 94 9.37 -6.03 -11.74
C LEU A 94 9.61 -4.69 -12.44
N MET A 95 10.22 -4.69 -13.63
CA MET A 95 10.44 -3.49 -14.42
C MET A 95 9.13 -2.82 -14.83
N ALA A 96 8.12 -3.60 -15.23
CA ALA A 96 6.80 -3.08 -15.59
C ALA A 96 6.12 -2.39 -14.40
N TRP A 97 6.20 -2.98 -13.19
CA TRP A 97 5.69 -2.36 -11.98
C TRP A 97 6.48 -1.12 -11.56
N GLY A 98 7.81 -1.12 -11.71
CA GLY A 98 8.68 0.04 -11.47
C GLY A 98 8.33 1.20 -12.39
N PHE A 99 8.16 0.91 -13.67
CA PHE A 99 7.74 1.90 -14.65
C PHE A 99 6.33 2.44 -14.36
N ALA A 100 5.37 1.56 -14.05
CA ALA A 100 4.01 1.96 -13.68
C ALA A 100 4.01 2.86 -12.43
N MET A 101 4.84 2.55 -11.42
CA MET A 101 4.98 3.34 -10.21
C MET A 101 5.56 4.73 -10.49
N SER A 102 6.61 4.81 -11.31
CA SER A 102 7.22 6.08 -11.72
C SER A 102 6.25 6.94 -12.52
N LEU A 103 5.49 6.34 -13.43
CA LEU A 103 4.43 7.03 -14.19
C LEU A 103 3.32 7.55 -13.27
N CYS A 104 2.79 6.72 -12.36
CA CYS A 104 1.76 7.14 -11.41
C CYS A 104 2.25 8.27 -10.52
N PHE A 105 3.51 8.22 -10.08
CA PHE A 105 4.14 9.28 -9.30
C PHE A 105 4.26 10.57 -10.11
N ALA A 106 4.73 10.50 -11.37
CA ALA A 106 4.83 11.65 -12.26
C ALA A 106 3.46 12.30 -12.54
N PHE A 107 2.45 11.50 -12.86
CA PHE A 107 1.08 11.99 -13.06
C PHE A 107 0.51 12.65 -11.78
N GLY A 108 0.78 12.09 -10.61
CA GLY A 108 0.43 12.69 -9.33
C GLY A 108 1.07 14.06 -9.15
N LEU A 109 2.37 14.19 -9.42
CA LEU A 109 3.10 15.45 -9.31
C LEU A 109 2.63 16.50 -10.33
N VAL A 110 2.24 16.12 -11.53
CA VAL A 110 1.66 17.05 -12.51
C VAL A 110 0.25 17.46 -12.10
N ALA A 111 -0.58 16.52 -11.67
CA ALA A 111 -1.95 16.80 -11.28
C ALA A 111 -2.06 17.70 -10.03
N GLN A 112 -1.05 17.72 -9.17
CA GLN A 112 -1.04 18.62 -8.00
C GLN A 112 -1.06 20.11 -8.39
N GLN A 113 -0.57 20.47 -9.60
CA GLN A 113 -0.50 21.85 -10.03
C GLN A 113 -1.90 22.45 -10.26
N VAL A 114 -2.88 21.62 -10.56
CA VAL A 114 -4.26 22.06 -10.83
C VAL A 114 -5.23 21.36 -9.86
N PRO A 115 -5.76 22.07 -8.85
CA PRO A 115 -6.59 21.45 -7.80
C PRO A 115 -7.80 20.68 -8.33
N ILE A 116 -8.46 21.17 -9.38
CA ILE A 116 -9.67 20.54 -9.96
C ILE A 116 -9.34 19.19 -10.61
N VAL A 117 -8.13 19.03 -11.13
CA VAL A 117 -7.69 17.83 -11.87
C VAL A 117 -7.20 16.71 -10.93
N ARG A 118 -6.91 17.01 -9.66
CA ARG A 118 -6.36 16.04 -8.69
C ARG A 118 -7.23 14.80 -8.54
N LEU A 119 -8.53 14.99 -8.34
CA LEU A 119 -9.48 13.91 -8.08
C LEU A 119 -9.69 13.02 -9.31
N PRO A 120 -10.00 13.54 -10.51
CA PRO A 120 -10.14 12.73 -11.71
C PRO A 120 -8.83 12.00 -12.09
N VAL A 121 -7.66 12.63 -11.94
CA VAL A 121 -6.38 11.96 -12.20
C VAL A 121 -6.13 10.83 -11.21
N PHE A 122 -6.45 11.01 -9.93
CA PHE A 122 -6.33 9.93 -8.95
C PHE A 122 -7.25 8.75 -9.29
N MET A 123 -8.49 9.01 -9.71
CA MET A 123 -9.40 7.96 -10.16
C MET A 123 -8.85 7.22 -11.39
N LEU A 124 -8.27 7.94 -12.33
CA LEU A 124 -7.67 7.35 -13.53
C LEU A 124 -6.44 6.50 -13.19
N ILE A 125 -5.58 6.96 -12.28
CA ILE A 125 -4.45 6.19 -11.76
C ILE A 125 -4.97 4.91 -11.09
N ALA A 126 -5.95 5.01 -10.20
CA ALA A 126 -6.51 3.88 -9.48
C ALA A 126 -7.11 2.85 -10.45
N PHE A 127 -7.88 3.30 -11.44
CA PHE A 127 -8.43 2.44 -12.48
C PHE A 127 -7.33 1.74 -13.29
N GLY A 128 -6.32 2.50 -13.74
CA GLY A 128 -5.19 1.97 -14.50
C GLY A 128 -4.41 0.90 -13.72
N VAL A 129 -4.12 1.15 -12.44
CA VAL A 129 -3.41 0.21 -11.57
C VAL A 129 -4.21 -1.09 -11.35
N VAL A 130 -5.52 -0.97 -11.14
CA VAL A 130 -6.40 -2.16 -11.00
C VAL A 130 -6.44 -2.97 -12.29
N MET A 131 -6.58 -2.31 -13.44
CA MET A 131 -6.57 -2.97 -14.75
C MET A 131 -5.24 -3.66 -15.01
N PHE A 132 -4.12 -2.98 -14.72
CA PHE A 132 -2.78 -3.51 -14.86
C PHE A 132 -2.56 -4.73 -13.95
N GLY A 133 -2.95 -4.65 -12.69
CA GLY A 133 -2.87 -5.76 -11.74
C GLY A 133 -3.69 -6.99 -12.20
N ARG A 134 -4.88 -6.76 -12.74
CA ARG A 134 -5.72 -7.82 -13.32
C ARG A 134 -5.09 -8.46 -14.55
N TYR A 135 -4.52 -7.67 -15.43
CA TYR A 135 -3.85 -8.15 -16.64
C TYR A 135 -2.67 -9.08 -16.30
N TYR A 136 -1.84 -8.69 -15.34
CA TYR A 136 -0.70 -9.50 -14.90
C TYR A 136 -1.07 -10.58 -13.87
N ARG A 137 -2.36 -10.75 -13.53
CA ARG A 137 -2.86 -11.74 -12.55
C ARG A 137 -2.09 -11.71 -11.22
N GLN A 138 -1.70 -10.52 -10.79
CA GLN A 138 -0.96 -10.36 -9.53
C GLN A 138 -1.89 -10.50 -8.33
N PRO A 139 -1.49 -11.23 -7.28
CA PRO A 139 -2.27 -11.31 -6.06
C PRO A 139 -2.27 -9.95 -5.33
N PRO A 140 -3.37 -9.59 -4.67
CA PRO A 140 -3.36 -8.43 -3.77
C PRO A 140 -2.24 -8.59 -2.71
N PRO A 141 -1.54 -7.53 -2.32
CA PRO A 141 -1.78 -6.10 -2.49
C PRO A 141 -0.92 -5.40 -3.56
N ALA A 142 -0.53 -6.08 -4.65
CA ALA A 142 0.46 -5.59 -5.62
C ALA A 142 0.23 -4.14 -6.10
N GLY A 143 -1.01 -3.76 -6.39
CA GLY A 143 -1.32 -2.39 -6.85
C GLY A 143 -1.35 -1.33 -5.75
N LEU A 144 -1.41 -1.70 -4.48
CA LEU A 144 -1.61 -0.78 -3.37
C LEU A 144 -0.44 0.20 -3.23
N PHE A 145 0.79 -0.29 -3.35
CA PHE A 145 2.00 0.55 -3.24
C PHE A 145 2.10 1.56 -4.37
N VAL A 146 1.70 1.17 -5.59
CA VAL A 146 1.67 2.06 -6.76
C VAL A 146 0.62 3.14 -6.58
N MET A 147 -0.57 2.79 -6.10
CA MET A 147 -1.61 3.77 -5.76
C MET A 147 -1.16 4.71 -4.65
N MET A 148 -0.49 4.18 -3.61
CA MET A 148 0.01 4.98 -2.50
C MET A 148 1.08 5.98 -2.96
N ALA A 149 2.00 5.58 -3.84
CA ALA A 149 2.99 6.47 -4.42
C ALA A 149 2.34 7.59 -5.24
N GLY A 150 1.35 7.26 -6.07
CA GLY A 150 0.57 8.25 -6.83
C GLY A 150 -0.23 9.21 -5.91
N ALA A 151 -0.85 8.68 -4.86
CA ALA A 151 -1.55 9.48 -3.87
C ALA A 151 -0.61 10.43 -3.12
N LEU A 152 0.54 9.95 -2.66
CA LEU A 152 1.56 10.77 -2.00
C LEU A 152 2.02 11.91 -2.92
N ALA A 153 2.24 11.63 -4.20
CA ALA A 153 2.67 12.63 -5.18
C ALA A 153 1.66 13.78 -5.33
N LEU A 154 0.36 13.53 -5.16
CA LEU A 154 -0.68 14.57 -5.22
C LEU A 154 -0.60 15.58 -4.07
N PHE A 155 0.02 15.22 -2.95
CA PHE A 155 0.08 16.06 -1.75
C PHE A 155 1.47 16.65 -1.50
N ILE A 156 2.52 16.23 -2.22
CA ILE A 156 3.87 16.76 -2.07
C ILE A 156 3.99 18.05 -2.91
N PRO A 157 4.08 19.24 -2.30
CA PRO A 157 4.21 20.49 -3.05
C PRO A 157 5.62 20.58 -3.67
N LEU A 158 5.73 20.22 -4.93
CA LEU A 158 6.98 20.31 -5.69
C LEU A 158 6.85 21.29 -6.85
N PRO A 159 7.83 22.19 -7.07
CA PRO A 159 7.86 23.03 -8.25
C PRO A 159 8.09 22.19 -9.51
N LEU A 160 7.56 22.66 -10.65
CA LEU A 160 7.61 21.95 -11.94
C LEU A 160 9.01 21.53 -12.34
N GLU A 161 10.01 22.36 -12.08
CA GLU A 161 11.42 22.08 -12.40
C GLU A 161 11.98 20.83 -11.71
N LYS A 162 11.45 20.49 -10.54
CA LYS A 162 11.91 19.33 -9.74
C LYS A 162 11.13 18.04 -10.00
N ILE A 163 10.09 18.08 -10.84
CA ILE A 163 9.26 16.90 -11.14
C ILE A 163 10.09 15.82 -11.86
N MET A 164 10.88 16.20 -12.87
CA MET A 164 11.70 15.25 -13.59
C MET A 164 12.75 14.58 -12.70
N SER A 165 13.44 15.35 -11.87
CA SER A 165 14.45 14.80 -10.95
C SER A 165 13.82 13.90 -9.90
N ALA A 166 12.65 14.27 -9.36
CA ALA A 166 11.93 13.46 -8.39
C ALA A 166 11.44 12.13 -8.97
N THR A 167 10.89 12.16 -10.19
CA THR A 167 10.45 10.95 -10.91
C THR A 167 11.63 10.06 -11.26
N GLY A 168 12.75 10.65 -11.71
CA GLY A 168 13.99 9.91 -11.98
C GLY A 168 14.53 9.19 -10.74
N LEU A 169 14.46 9.83 -9.56
CA LEU A 169 14.86 9.19 -8.30
C LEU A 169 13.95 8.00 -7.92
N VAL A 170 12.64 8.12 -8.16
CA VAL A 170 11.71 6.99 -7.96
C VAL A 170 11.97 5.85 -8.95
N MET A 171 12.41 6.16 -10.16
CA MET A 171 12.74 5.15 -11.16
C MET A 171 14.07 4.44 -10.87
N LEU A 172 15.02 5.12 -10.22
CA LEU A 172 16.32 4.56 -9.82
C LEU A 172 16.26 3.66 -8.58
N GLY A 173 15.30 3.90 -7.66
CA GLY A 173 15.10 3.09 -6.46
C GLY A 173 14.41 1.80 -6.72
#